data_971d6250f56d715fd1050c5eb58d8ee4
#
_entry.id   971d6250f56d715fd1050c5eb58d8ee4
#
_cell.length_a   1.000
_cell.length_b   1.000
_cell.length_c   1.000
_cell.angle_alpha   90.00
_cell.angle_beta   90.00
_cell.angle_gamma   90.00
#
_symmetry.space_group_name_H-M   'P 1'
#
loop_
_entity.id
_entity.type
_entity.pdbx_description
1 polymer ?
#
loop_
_entity_poly.entity_id
_entity_poly.type
_entity_poly.pdbx_seq_one_letter_code
_entity_poly.pdbx_strand_id
1 'polypeptide(L)'
;MQIKAPVNLAILKDKEAFTYGNGKDEYILFTDPECSYCKKFESFLPQIKDKVKIKVFFFPLDFHENAKDLSIYIMSKKTRDEKINAMFEFNIGDNLSKVKNAKYSKNELEKLEKKLEEHINLGISLNVQGTPALFDKDGNSIVWVNLLEKYGIEFK
;
A
#
# COMPACT_ATOMS: atom_id res chain seq x y z
N MET A 1 -19.95 11.09 -18.06
CA MET A 1 -19.16 10.64 -16.89
C MET A 1 -19.50 9.19 -16.59
N GLN A 2 -18.50 8.33 -16.55
CA GLN A 2 -18.72 6.96 -16.15
C GLN A 2 -18.58 6.82 -14.64
N ILE A 3 -19.61 6.32 -13.99
CA ILE A 3 -19.57 6.00 -12.58
C ILE A 3 -19.08 4.56 -12.49
N LYS A 4 -17.94 4.36 -11.83
CA LYS A 4 -17.41 3.02 -11.62
C LYS A 4 -18.27 2.28 -10.59
N ALA A 5 -18.66 1.07 -10.93
CA ALA A 5 -19.38 0.21 -9.99
C ALA A 5 -18.45 -0.17 -8.84
N PRO A 6 -18.98 -0.36 -7.62
CA PRO A 6 -18.17 -0.86 -6.50
C PRO A 6 -17.56 -2.21 -6.82
N VAL A 7 -16.35 -2.44 -6.34
CA VAL A 7 -15.68 -3.74 -6.48
C VAL A 7 -16.03 -4.65 -5.31
N ASN A 8 -15.86 -5.96 -5.52
CA ASN A 8 -16.11 -6.93 -4.47
C ASN A 8 -14.84 -7.11 -3.62
N LEU A 9 -14.84 -6.54 -2.42
CA LEU A 9 -13.70 -6.60 -1.51
C LEU A 9 -13.52 -7.95 -0.83
N ALA A 10 -14.47 -8.88 -0.97
CA ALA A 10 -14.39 -10.19 -0.31
C ALA A 10 -13.16 -10.98 -0.73
N ILE A 11 -12.66 -10.77 -1.95
CA ILE A 11 -11.46 -11.45 -2.44
C ILE A 11 -10.19 -11.02 -1.68
N LEU A 12 -10.25 -9.91 -0.95
CA LEU A 12 -9.11 -9.36 -0.22
C LEU A 12 -9.04 -9.82 1.24
N LYS A 13 -10.05 -10.53 1.72
CA LYS A 13 -10.17 -10.87 3.14
C LYS A 13 -8.91 -11.58 3.66
N ASP A 14 -8.33 -11.02 4.72
CA ASP A 14 -7.16 -11.56 5.43
C ASP A 14 -5.90 -11.67 4.57
N LYS A 15 -5.82 -10.91 3.47
CA LYS A 15 -4.68 -10.97 2.54
C LYS A 15 -3.81 -9.73 2.55
N GLU A 16 -4.15 -8.72 3.34
CA GLU A 16 -3.33 -7.50 3.43
C GLU A 16 -1.93 -7.78 3.99
N ALA A 17 -0.97 -6.94 3.61
CA ALA A 17 0.36 -7.01 4.19
C ALA A 17 0.32 -6.60 5.66
N PHE A 18 -0.44 -5.53 5.96
CA PHE A 18 -0.69 -5.06 7.31
C PHE A 18 -1.85 -4.07 7.28
N THR A 19 -2.34 -3.73 8.47
CA THR A 19 -3.35 -2.69 8.64
C THR A 19 -2.71 -1.47 9.28
N TYR A 20 -2.90 -0.30 8.67
CA TYR A 20 -2.42 0.97 9.20
C TYR A 20 -3.55 1.69 9.93
N GLY A 21 -3.24 2.23 11.10
CA GLY A 21 -4.19 3.01 11.88
C GLY A 21 -5.05 2.18 12.82
N ASN A 22 -5.68 2.87 13.75
CA ASN A 22 -6.54 2.23 14.76
C ASN A 22 -7.91 2.92 14.86
N GLY A 23 -8.30 3.64 13.80
CA GLY A 23 -9.58 4.32 13.75
C GLY A 23 -10.72 3.42 13.29
N LYS A 24 -11.87 4.04 13.07
CA LYS A 24 -13.10 3.33 12.71
C LYS A 24 -13.36 3.26 11.21
N ASP A 25 -12.87 4.24 10.45
CA ASP A 25 -13.16 4.33 9.02
C ASP A 25 -12.25 3.39 8.23
N GLU A 26 -12.84 2.38 7.60
CA GLU A 26 -12.10 1.33 6.91
C GLU A 26 -11.86 1.66 5.45
N TYR A 27 -10.62 1.43 5.00
CA TYR A 27 -10.20 1.63 3.62
C TYR A 27 -9.27 0.53 3.17
N ILE A 28 -9.18 0.37 1.85
CA ILE A 28 -8.21 -0.50 1.19
C ILE A 28 -7.25 0.39 0.41
N LEU A 29 -5.96 0.13 0.51
CA LEU A 29 -4.93 0.85 -0.22
C LEU A 29 -4.06 -0.13 -1.01
N PHE A 30 -3.94 0.10 -2.32
CA PHE A 30 -2.90 -0.51 -3.13
C PHE A 30 -1.84 0.55 -3.38
N THR A 31 -0.62 0.28 -2.94
CA THR A 31 0.46 1.27 -2.96
C THR A 31 1.72 0.70 -3.63
N ASP A 32 2.53 1.61 -4.14
CA ASP A 32 3.82 1.31 -4.76
C ASP A 32 4.90 2.10 -4.01
N PRO A 33 5.88 1.44 -3.38
CA PRO A 33 6.88 2.13 -2.57
C PRO A 33 7.78 3.11 -3.35
N GLU A 34 7.78 3.05 -4.68
CA GLU A 34 8.58 3.95 -5.52
C GLU A 34 7.72 4.94 -6.29
N CYS A 35 6.44 5.03 -5.97
CA CYS A 35 5.53 5.98 -6.58
C CYS A 35 5.50 7.27 -5.77
N SER A 36 5.78 8.42 -6.44
CA SER A 36 5.84 9.71 -5.73
C SER A 36 4.50 10.11 -5.11
N TYR A 37 3.38 9.87 -5.79
CA TYR A 37 2.05 10.16 -5.24
C TYR A 37 1.71 9.26 -4.06
N CYS A 38 2.15 8.01 -4.10
CA CYS A 38 1.96 7.09 -2.97
C CYS A 38 2.72 7.60 -1.74
N LYS A 39 3.98 7.98 -1.92
CA LYS A 39 4.79 8.51 -0.83
C LYS A 39 4.19 9.80 -0.28
N LYS A 40 3.67 10.66 -1.14
CA LYS A 40 3.02 11.89 -0.72
C LYS A 40 1.76 11.60 0.09
N PHE A 41 0.90 10.72 -0.39
CA PHE A 41 -0.29 10.30 0.35
C PHE A 41 0.10 9.74 1.73
N GLU A 42 1.05 8.81 1.74
CA GLU A 42 1.50 8.16 2.98
C GLU A 42 2.03 9.17 4.00
N SER A 43 2.68 10.25 3.54
CA SER A 43 3.25 11.25 4.43
C SER A 43 2.20 11.95 5.31
N PHE A 44 0.94 11.95 4.89
CA PHE A 44 -0.16 12.56 5.65
C PHE A 44 -0.84 11.57 6.60
N LEU A 45 -0.60 10.28 6.44
CA LEU A 45 -1.31 9.25 7.22
C LEU A 45 -1.15 9.38 8.73
N PRO A 46 0.03 9.76 9.26
CA PRO A 46 0.17 9.94 10.71
C PRO A 46 -0.82 10.94 11.31
N GLN A 47 -1.26 11.94 10.53
CA GLN A 47 -2.21 12.93 11.00
C GLN A 47 -3.63 12.38 11.21
N ILE A 48 -3.96 11.25 10.58
CA ILE A 48 -5.29 10.65 10.64
C ILE A 48 -5.27 9.22 11.18
N LYS A 49 -4.17 8.82 11.78
CA LYS A 49 -3.95 7.47 12.29
C LYS A 49 -5.07 6.97 13.23
N ASP A 50 -5.62 7.86 14.05
CA ASP A 50 -6.67 7.51 14.99
C ASP A 50 -8.08 7.56 14.39
N LYS A 51 -8.21 7.91 13.12
CA LYS A 51 -9.50 8.02 12.43
C LYS A 51 -9.71 6.91 11.41
N VAL A 52 -8.65 6.35 10.86
CA VAL A 52 -8.72 5.39 9.76
C VAL A 52 -8.17 4.03 10.16
N LYS A 53 -8.58 3.03 9.39
CA LYS A 53 -8.08 1.67 9.46
C LYS A 53 -7.88 1.20 8.02
N ILE A 54 -6.64 1.24 7.57
CA ILE A 54 -6.31 1.00 6.16
C ILE A 54 -5.62 -0.34 5.99
N LYS A 55 -6.20 -1.22 5.20
CA LYS A 55 -5.56 -2.48 4.82
C LYS A 55 -4.65 -2.22 3.62
N VAL A 56 -3.38 -2.49 3.76
CA VAL A 56 -2.36 -2.14 2.77
C VAL A 56 -1.95 -3.36 1.94
N PHE A 57 -2.02 -3.18 0.62
CA PHE A 57 -1.59 -4.14 -0.38
C PHE A 57 -0.52 -3.49 -1.25
N PHE A 58 0.47 -4.25 -1.68
CA PHE A 58 1.52 -3.72 -2.54
C PHE A 58 1.24 -4.00 -4.00
N PHE A 59 1.43 -2.97 -4.84
CA PHE A 59 1.19 -3.04 -6.27
C PHE A 59 2.32 -2.32 -7.00
N PRO A 60 3.55 -2.89 -6.96
CA PRO A 60 4.69 -2.26 -7.62
C PRO A 60 4.48 -2.22 -9.12
N LEU A 61 4.68 -1.03 -9.71
CA LEU A 61 4.52 -0.85 -11.15
C LEU A 61 5.81 -1.25 -11.86
N ASP A 62 5.67 -1.87 -13.03
CA ASP A 62 6.81 -2.45 -13.77
C ASP A 62 7.90 -1.43 -14.10
N PHE A 63 7.54 -0.18 -14.33
CA PHE A 63 8.50 0.87 -14.68
C PHE A 63 9.21 1.48 -13.47
N HIS A 64 8.88 1.07 -12.26
CA HIS A 64 9.58 1.47 -11.04
C HIS A 64 10.61 0.40 -10.68
N GLU A 65 11.86 0.67 -10.97
CA GLU A 65 12.95 -0.30 -10.92
C GLU A 65 13.12 -1.01 -9.57
N ASN A 66 12.94 -0.27 -8.47
CA ASN A 66 13.18 -0.79 -7.12
C ASN A 66 11.90 -1.11 -6.35
N ALA A 67 10.74 -0.93 -6.96
CA ALA A 67 9.47 -1.07 -6.26
C ALA A 67 9.23 -2.49 -5.74
N LYS A 68 9.61 -3.50 -6.53
CA LYS A 68 9.48 -4.89 -6.10
C LYS A 68 10.34 -5.19 -4.87
N ASP A 69 11.60 -4.78 -4.92
CA ASP A 69 12.54 -5.04 -3.81
C ASP A 69 12.11 -4.31 -2.55
N LEU A 70 11.64 -3.07 -2.68
CA LEU A 70 11.11 -2.31 -1.55
C LEU A 70 9.87 -2.99 -0.96
N SER A 71 8.96 -3.47 -1.80
CA SER A 71 7.76 -4.17 -1.34
C SER A 71 8.12 -5.41 -0.53
N ILE A 72 9.05 -6.20 -1.05
CA ILE A 72 9.54 -7.41 -0.38
C ILE A 72 10.21 -7.06 0.95
N TYR A 73 11.04 -6.03 0.96
CA TYR A 73 11.72 -5.56 2.16
C TYR A 73 10.70 -5.20 3.26
N ILE A 74 9.69 -4.42 2.91
CA ILE A 74 8.64 -4.03 3.86
C ILE A 74 7.89 -5.24 4.38
N MET A 75 7.47 -6.12 3.47
CA MET A 75 6.70 -7.33 3.82
C MET A 75 7.51 -8.33 4.62
N SER A 76 8.85 -8.28 4.53
CA SER A 76 9.74 -9.21 5.25
C SER A 76 9.79 -8.96 6.75
N LYS A 77 9.36 -7.80 7.20
CA LYS A 77 9.39 -7.48 8.63
C LYS A 77 8.39 -8.37 9.36
N LYS A 78 8.67 -8.64 10.65
CA LYS A 78 7.93 -9.66 11.40
C LYS A 78 6.65 -9.14 12.02
N THR A 79 6.65 -7.89 12.48
CA THR A 79 5.48 -7.31 13.16
C THR A 79 4.82 -6.24 12.30
N ARG A 80 3.57 -5.96 12.63
CA ARG A 80 2.81 -4.88 12.00
C ARG A 80 3.56 -3.55 12.09
N ASP A 81 4.03 -3.20 13.29
CA ASP A 81 4.71 -1.93 13.51
C ASP A 81 6.02 -1.84 12.74
N GLU A 82 6.77 -2.94 12.67
CA GLU A 82 8.01 -2.98 11.88
C GLU A 82 7.74 -2.80 10.38
N LYS A 83 6.65 -3.39 9.87
CA LYS A 83 6.25 -3.20 8.47
C LYS A 83 5.86 -1.76 8.19
N ILE A 84 5.10 -1.15 9.10
CA ILE A 84 4.70 0.25 8.98
C ILE A 84 5.95 1.14 8.97
N ASN A 85 6.87 0.93 9.91
CA ASN A 85 8.11 1.69 9.98
C ASN A 85 8.93 1.54 8.70
N ALA A 86 9.00 0.34 8.14
CA ALA A 86 9.73 0.11 6.89
C ALA A 86 9.07 0.83 5.71
N MET A 87 7.74 0.91 5.69
CA MET A 87 7.03 1.64 4.64
C MET A 87 7.38 3.13 4.65
N PHE A 88 7.58 3.71 5.84
CA PHE A 88 7.96 5.13 5.98
C PHE A 88 9.47 5.37 5.93
N GLU A 89 10.27 4.32 5.90
CA GLU A 89 11.73 4.44 6.03
C GLU A 89 12.39 5.14 4.84
N PHE A 90 11.91 4.89 3.63
CA PHE A 90 12.53 5.41 2.41
C PHE A 90 11.62 6.34 1.64
N ASN A 91 12.24 7.38 1.06
CA ASN A 91 11.58 8.32 0.15
C ASN A 91 12.18 8.17 -1.25
N ILE A 92 11.53 8.80 -2.22
CA ILE A 92 12.01 8.80 -3.61
C ILE A 92 13.42 9.37 -3.66
N GLY A 93 14.33 8.64 -4.31
CA GLY A 93 15.72 9.06 -4.48
C GLY A 93 16.65 8.70 -3.34
N ASP A 94 16.15 8.07 -2.28
CA ASP A 94 16.99 7.64 -1.17
C ASP A 94 17.95 6.51 -1.58
N ASN A 95 19.05 6.40 -0.84
CA ASN A 95 19.98 5.29 -0.98
C ASN A 95 19.32 4.00 -0.50
N LEU A 96 19.24 3.01 -1.38
CA LEU A 96 18.58 1.73 -1.12
C LEU A 96 19.52 0.57 -0.84
N SER A 97 20.77 0.87 -0.47
CA SER A 97 21.76 -0.19 -0.17
C SER A 97 21.25 -1.19 0.86
N LYS A 98 20.57 -0.70 1.90
CA LYS A 98 20.00 -1.54 2.96
C LYS A 98 18.98 -2.53 2.39
N VAL A 99 18.15 -2.08 1.46
CA VAL A 99 17.15 -2.92 0.79
C VAL A 99 17.83 -3.94 -0.11
N LYS A 100 18.78 -3.49 -0.93
CA LYS A 100 19.49 -4.35 -1.90
C LYS A 100 20.37 -5.38 -1.20
N ASN A 101 20.91 -5.05 -0.04
CA ASN A 101 21.78 -5.94 0.73
C ASN A 101 21.02 -6.81 1.74
N ALA A 102 19.71 -6.64 1.85
CA ALA A 102 18.89 -7.48 2.73
C ALA A 102 18.97 -8.92 2.29
N LYS A 103 19.12 -9.83 3.26
CA LYS A 103 19.26 -11.26 2.99
C LYS A 103 18.05 -12.02 3.50
N TYR A 104 17.57 -12.92 2.66
CA TYR A 104 16.44 -13.78 2.98
C TYR A 104 16.83 -15.23 2.74
N SER A 105 16.30 -16.16 3.53
CA SER A 105 16.44 -17.56 3.19
C SER A 105 15.67 -17.81 1.88
N LYS A 106 16.03 -18.89 1.19
CA LYS A 106 15.34 -19.24 -0.06
C LYS A 106 13.84 -19.41 0.16
N ASN A 107 13.44 -20.09 1.23
CA ASN A 107 12.03 -20.32 1.54
C ASN A 107 11.30 -19.02 1.87
N GLU A 108 11.94 -18.14 2.63
CA GLU A 108 11.37 -16.84 2.99
C GLU A 108 11.14 -15.99 1.75
N LEU A 109 12.14 -15.90 0.89
CA LEU A 109 12.04 -15.11 -0.34
C LEU A 109 10.93 -15.64 -1.26
N GLU A 110 10.83 -16.95 -1.40
CA GLU A 110 9.76 -17.56 -2.20
C GLU A 110 8.38 -17.22 -1.67
N LYS A 111 8.20 -17.25 -0.36
CA LYS A 111 6.92 -16.89 0.27
C LYS A 111 6.59 -15.42 0.06
N LEU A 112 7.59 -14.55 0.19
CA LEU A 112 7.39 -13.10 0.00
C LEU A 112 7.05 -12.77 -1.45
N GLU A 113 7.77 -13.38 -2.39
CA GLU A 113 7.50 -13.17 -3.82
C GLU A 113 6.10 -13.67 -4.18
N LYS A 114 5.71 -14.81 -3.65
CA LYS A 114 4.39 -15.38 -3.89
C LYS A 114 3.28 -14.49 -3.31
N LYS A 115 3.48 -13.96 -2.12
CA LYS A 115 2.51 -13.04 -1.50
C LYS A 115 2.41 -11.74 -2.30
N LEU A 116 3.54 -11.21 -2.75
CA LEU A 116 3.53 -10.01 -3.58
C LEU A 116 2.80 -10.25 -4.90
N GLU A 117 3.06 -11.39 -5.54
CA GLU A 117 2.36 -11.76 -6.77
C GLU A 117 0.85 -11.86 -6.54
N GLU A 118 0.44 -12.42 -5.39
CA GLU A 118 -0.97 -12.47 -5.01
C GLU A 118 -1.56 -11.06 -4.91
N HIS A 119 -0.85 -10.13 -4.26
CA HIS A 119 -1.28 -8.74 -4.16
C HIS A 119 -1.47 -8.09 -5.53
N ILE A 120 -0.51 -8.30 -6.42
CA ILE A 120 -0.57 -7.75 -7.78
C ILE A 120 -1.79 -8.33 -8.52
N ASN A 121 -1.99 -9.64 -8.43
CA ASN A 121 -3.12 -10.30 -9.10
C ASN A 121 -4.46 -9.84 -8.52
N LEU A 122 -4.54 -9.63 -7.21
CA LEU A 122 -5.75 -9.08 -6.59
C LEU A 122 -6.04 -7.67 -7.10
N GLY A 123 -5.01 -6.83 -7.20
CA GLY A 123 -5.15 -5.48 -7.75
C GLY A 123 -5.65 -5.51 -9.19
N ILE A 124 -5.08 -6.40 -10.01
CA ILE A 124 -5.51 -6.57 -11.40
C ILE A 124 -6.98 -6.99 -11.44
N SER A 125 -7.39 -7.93 -10.58
CA SER A 125 -8.78 -8.40 -10.49
C SER A 125 -9.75 -7.27 -10.13
N LEU A 126 -9.30 -6.29 -9.35
CA LEU A 126 -10.11 -5.14 -8.98
C LEU A 126 -9.95 -3.96 -9.95
N ASN A 127 -9.28 -4.21 -11.08
CA ASN A 127 -9.03 -3.20 -12.11
C ASN A 127 -8.20 -2.01 -11.63
N VAL A 128 -7.24 -2.27 -10.73
CA VAL A 128 -6.27 -1.26 -10.32
C VAL A 128 -5.32 -1.01 -11.49
N GLN A 129 -5.24 0.25 -11.95
CA GLN A 129 -4.42 0.62 -13.11
C GLN A 129 -3.30 1.60 -12.75
N GLY A 130 -3.32 2.11 -11.53
CA GLY A 130 -2.31 3.03 -11.03
C GLY A 130 -2.38 3.13 -9.53
N THR A 131 -1.40 3.81 -8.93
CA THR A 131 -1.29 3.93 -7.48
C THR A 131 -1.11 5.38 -7.07
N PRO A 132 -1.50 5.78 -5.86
CA PRO A 132 -2.23 4.97 -4.89
C PRO A 132 -3.67 4.70 -5.35
N ALA A 133 -4.13 3.48 -5.17
CA ALA A 133 -5.53 3.13 -5.44
C ALA A 133 -6.22 2.87 -4.11
N LEU A 134 -7.33 3.54 -3.89
CA LEU A 134 -8.06 3.48 -2.63
C LEU A 134 -9.50 3.08 -2.86
N PHE A 135 -10.01 2.27 -1.93
CA PHE A 135 -11.40 1.87 -1.89
C PHE A 135 -11.96 2.08 -0.49
N ASP A 136 -13.20 2.52 -0.39
CA ASP A 136 -13.88 2.56 0.91
C ASP A 136 -14.38 1.14 1.29
N LYS A 137 -15.03 1.02 2.45
CA LYS A 137 -15.49 -0.28 2.95
C LYS A 137 -16.52 -0.95 2.05
N ASP A 138 -17.19 -0.20 1.19
CA ASP A 138 -18.22 -0.70 0.29
C ASP A 138 -17.67 -1.01 -1.11
N GLY A 139 -16.36 -0.85 -1.31
CA GLY A 139 -15.70 -1.12 -2.58
C GLY A 139 -15.73 0.04 -3.56
N ASN A 140 -16.13 1.22 -3.13
CA ASN A 140 -16.13 2.41 -3.98
C ASN A 140 -14.73 2.97 -4.09
N SER A 141 -14.30 3.28 -5.33
CA SER A 141 -12.99 3.88 -5.57
C SER A 141 -12.97 5.34 -5.07
N ILE A 142 -11.87 5.71 -4.41
CA ILE A 142 -11.70 7.07 -3.88
C ILE A 142 -10.38 7.63 -4.39
N VAL A 143 -10.39 8.91 -4.80
CA VAL A 143 -9.15 9.61 -5.12
C VAL A 143 -8.46 10.01 -3.82
N TRP A 144 -7.14 9.78 -3.74
CA TRP A 144 -6.38 9.96 -2.50
C TRP A 144 -6.46 11.38 -1.92
N VAL A 145 -6.48 12.40 -2.79
CA VAL A 145 -6.64 13.79 -2.35
C VAL A 145 -7.98 14.00 -1.67
N ASN A 146 -9.03 13.42 -2.24
CA ASN A 146 -10.40 13.56 -1.68
C ASN A 146 -10.50 12.88 -0.31
N LEU A 147 -9.84 11.72 -0.14
CA LEU A 147 -9.82 11.06 1.15
C LEU A 147 -9.18 11.96 2.21
N LEU A 148 -8.03 12.55 1.91
CA LEU A 148 -7.33 13.41 2.86
C LEU A 148 -8.14 14.66 3.18
N GLU A 149 -8.79 15.26 2.19
CA GLU A 149 -9.66 16.43 2.40
C GLU A 149 -10.82 16.13 3.32
N LYS A 150 -11.37 14.92 3.25
CA LYS A 150 -12.44 14.48 4.16
C LYS A 150 -12.02 14.61 5.63
N TYR A 151 -10.74 14.44 5.92
CA TYR A 151 -10.21 14.54 7.28
C TYR A 151 -9.58 15.90 7.59
N GLY A 152 -9.85 16.90 6.77
CA GLY A 152 -9.42 18.27 7.02
C GLY A 152 -8.00 18.60 6.57
N ILE A 153 -7.37 17.74 5.79
CA ILE A 153 -6.04 18.00 5.26
C ILE A 153 -6.16 18.78 3.96
N GLU A 154 -5.53 19.96 3.93
CA GLU A 154 -5.57 20.83 2.76
C GLU A 154 -4.27 20.73 1.96
N PHE A 155 -4.42 20.81 0.64
CA PHE A 155 -3.31 20.84 -0.30
C PHE A 155 -3.18 22.22 -0.92
N LYS A 156 -1.95 22.66 -1.04
CA LYS A 156 -1.66 23.90 -1.75
C LYS A 156 -0.68 23.63 -2.87
#